data_0312a9d9987f2325ca6b35e1d8394976
#
_entry.id   0312a9d9987f2325ca6b35e1d8394976
#
_cell.length_a   1.000
_cell.length_b   1.000
_cell.length_c   1.000
_cell.angle_alpha   90.00
_cell.angle_beta   90.00
_cell.angle_gamma   90.00
#
_symmetry.space_group_name_H-M   'P 1'
#
loop_
_entity.id
_entity.type
_entity.pdbx_description
1 polymer ?
#
loop_
_entity_poly.entity_id
_entity_poly.type
_entity_poly.pdbx_seq_one_letter_code
_entity_poly.pdbx_strand_id
1 'polypeptide(L)'
;MADEQTVPEHRGDAGSEEAATIDSSSGASAGWRAALSGRSLEWWLVRFVLVVLVVIIGGVIYLIDITVHPDSGPEGFQVRRVASTASKHLSSSPDVISTKTTEASADLGGNDVRLDVRLKDNTSAEAAANLIASTRQKTLQQEPDYSGEFIISVSWNAKGSSINIDVSCQRDPEAIRTDVKRALTPVGEAKTFTSSIDDYQGPTIDYGEVTKTPTTLPQPGVKNSSKTFTMNGWHVTSTSNTDGQFSNPPFAQLMTAAAQASPTGTIELSNGALSVTGLATDERKGLTPE
;
A
#
# COMPACT_ATOMS: atom_id res chain seq x y z
N MET A 1 -4.98 38.96 -35.33
CA MET A 1 -6.11 38.59 -36.15
C MET A 1 -7.23 38.21 -35.19
N ALA A 2 -8.15 39.15 -35.09
CA ALA A 2 -9.36 39.08 -34.29
C ALA A 2 -10.37 38.24 -35.04
N ASP A 3 -11.20 37.49 -34.30
CA ASP A 3 -12.58 37.21 -34.68
C ASP A 3 -13.39 37.00 -33.39
N GLU A 4 -14.06 37.90 -33.09
CA GLU A 4 -15.25 38.46 -32.50
C GLU A 4 -16.50 37.89 -33.24
N GLN A 5 -17.40 37.19 -32.54
CA GLN A 5 -18.80 36.97 -32.93
C GLN A 5 -19.63 36.71 -31.68
N THR A 6 -20.32 37.72 -31.20
CA THR A 6 -21.70 38.18 -31.45
C THR A 6 -22.79 37.33 -30.75
N VAL A 7 -23.36 37.95 -29.72
CA VAL A 7 -24.61 37.65 -29.00
C VAL A 7 -25.79 37.95 -29.94
N PRO A 8 -26.92 37.27 -29.85
CA PRO A 8 -28.22 37.89 -30.12
C PRO A 8 -29.09 38.01 -28.87
N GLU A 9 -29.33 39.24 -28.56
CA GLU A 9 -30.46 39.79 -27.81
C GLU A 9 -31.78 39.45 -28.52
N HIS A 10 -32.76 38.93 -27.81
CA HIS A 10 -34.15 38.92 -28.28
C HIS A 10 -35.04 39.62 -27.26
N ARG A 11 -35.53 40.75 -27.74
CA ARG A 11 -36.45 41.69 -27.13
C ARG A 11 -37.81 41.54 -27.76
N GLY A 12 -38.86 41.78 -26.94
CA GLY A 12 -40.23 42.05 -27.39
C GLY A 12 -41.17 40.95 -26.93
N ASP A 13 -42.33 41.16 -26.45
CA ASP A 13 -43.19 42.32 -26.63
C ASP A 13 -44.29 42.31 -25.58
N ALA A 14 -44.84 43.47 -25.32
CA ALA A 14 -45.94 43.73 -24.41
C ALA A 14 -47.27 43.40 -25.11
N GLY A 15 -48.28 43.03 -24.32
CA GLY A 15 -49.64 42.85 -24.79
C GLY A 15 -50.63 42.65 -23.65
N SER A 16 -51.12 43.75 -23.19
CA SER A 16 -52.49 44.25 -22.94
C SER A 16 -53.42 43.39 -22.10
N GLU A 17 -53.79 44.02 -21.01
CA GLU A 17 -55.12 44.18 -20.36
C GLU A 17 -56.28 43.46 -21.04
N GLU A 18 -56.98 42.66 -20.28
CA GLU A 18 -58.43 42.63 -20.29
C GLU A 18 -58.98 42.33 -18.91
N ALA A 19 -59.65 43.35 -18.39
CA ALA A 19 -60.38 43.31 -17.12
C ALA A 19 -61.74 42.54 -17.41
N ALA A 20 -61.94 41.49 -16.65
CA ALA A 20 -63.26 40.91 -16.48
C ALA A 20 -63.60 40.84 -15.00
N THR A 21 -64.42 41.80 -14.64
CA THR A 21 -65.19 41.83 -13.37
C THR A 21 -66.29 40.77 -13.47
N ILE A 22 -66.25 39.75 -12.61
CA ILE A 22 -67.49 38.95 -12.30
C ILE A 22 -67.49 38.67 -10.81
N ASP A 23 -68.35 39.31 -10.25
CA ASP A 23 -69.34 39.11 -9.21
C ASP A 23 -69.20 37.99 -8.18
N SER A 24 -69.34 38.41 -6.95
CA SER A 24 -69.55 37.74 -5.74
C SER A 24 -70.47 36.51 -5.79
N SER A 25 -69.94 35.35 -5.38
CA SER A 25 -70.79 34.38 -4.66
C SER A 25 -69.96 33.82 -3.46
N SER A 26 -70.38 34.36 -2.36
CA SER A 26 -70.17 33.83 -1.03
C SER A 26 -70.57 32.36 -0.92
N GLY A 27 -69.69 31.47 -0.45
CA GLY A 27 -70.24 30.21 0.05
C GLY A 27 -69.36 28.97 0.06
N ALA A 28 -67.99 29.01 -0.02
CA ALA A 28 -67.21 27.78 0.03
C ALA A 28 -65.94 27.81 0.89
N SER A 29 -65.71 28.87 1.66
CA SER A 29 -64.43 28.98 2.42
C SER A 29 -64.53 28.59 3.91
N ALA A 30 -65.72 28.21 4.40
CA ALA A 30 -65.89 27.83 5.81
C ALA A 30 -65.58 26.35 6.14
N GLY A 31 -65.58 25.47 5.11
CA GLY A 31 -65.41 24.01 5.35
C GLY A 31 -63.98 23.53 5.59
N TRP A 32 -63.00 24.23 5.05
CA TRP A 32 -61.59 23.75 5.15
C TRP A 32 -60.88 24.20 6.44
N ARG A 33 -61.31 25.30 7.02
CA ARG A 33 -60.73 25.75 8.30
C ARG A 33 -61.27 25.00 9.52
N ALA A 34 -62.43 24.39 9.44
CA ALA A 34 -62.98 23.55 10.49
C ALA A 34 -62.38 22.13 10.56
N ALA A 35 -61.83 21.63 9.43
CA ALA A 35 -61.23 20.30 9.36
C ALA A 35 -59.80 20.26 9.96
N LEU A 36 -59.13 21.42 10.14
CA LEU A 36 -57.80 21.52 10.71
C LEU A 36 -57.76 21.88 12.18
N SER A 37 -58.89 22.29 12.76
CA SER A 37 -58.95 22.74 14.18
C SER A 37 -59.24 21.63 15.21
N GLY A 38 -59.45 20.39 14.77
CA GLY A 38 -59.79 19.27 15.65
C GLY A 38 -58.67 18.26 15.94
N ARG A 39 -57.50 18.44 15.30
CA ARG A 39 -56.36 17.60 15.66
C ARG A 39 -55.56 18.32 16.74
N SER A 40 -55.72 17.84 17.96
CA SER A 40 -55.03 18.40 19.16
C SER A 40 -53.55 18.55 18.90
N LEU A 41 -52.97 19.65 19.35
CA LEU A 41 -51.53 19.93 19.35
C LEU A 41 -50.76 18.73 19.93
N GLU A 42 -51.39 17.99 20.83
CA GLU A 42 -50.88 16.75 21.44
C GLU A 42 -50.60 15.65 20.41
N TRP A 43 -51.46 15.48 19.41
CA TRP A 43 -51.27 14.45 18.36
C TRP A 43 -50.08 14.78 17.44
N TRP A 44 -49.79 16.06 17.16
CA TRP A 44 -48.65 16.52 16.43
C TRP A 44 -47.36 16.36 17.25
N LEU A 45 -47.41 16.66 18.57
CA LEU A 45 -46.30 16.47 19.50
C LEU A 45 -45.94 14.97 19.61
N VAL A 46 -46.93 14.10 19.75
CA VAL A 46 -46.68 12.64 19.82
C VAL A 46 -45.99 12.13 18.53
N ARG A 47 -46.45 12.56 17.36
CA ARG A 47 -45.79 12.18 16.10
C ARG A 47 -44.36 12.73 15.98
N PHE A 48 -44.14 13.97 16.35
CA PHE A 48 -42.83 14.60 16.33
C PHE A 48 -41.89 13.86 17.29
N VAL A 49 -42.31 13.55 18.49
CA VAL A 49 -41.52 12.78 19.47
C VAL A 49 -41.22 11.38 18.90
N LEU A 50 -42.19 10.73 18.27
CA LEU A 50 -42.01 9.41 17.69
C LEU A 50 -40.99 9.42 16.53
N VAL A 51 -41.05 10.43 15.65
CA VAL A 51 -40.06 10.63 14.57
C VAL A 51 -38.66 10.87 15.14
N VAL A 52 -38.53 11.75 16.13
CA VAL A 52 -37.27 12.03 16.83
C VAL A 52 -36.72 10.76 17.48
N LEU A 53 -37.57 9.97 18.14
CA LEU A 53 -37.16 8.70 18.74
C LEU A 53 -36.64 7.70 17.69
N VAL A 54 -37.35 7.57 16.57
CA VAL A 54 -36.90 6.69 15.44
C VAL A 54 -35.56 7.15 14.88
N VAL A 55 -35.35 8.46 14.73
CA VAL A 55 -34.07 9.02 14.25
C VAL A 55 -32.94 8.75 15.27
N ILE A 56 -33.23 8.92 16.55
CA ILE A 56 -32.22 8.63 17.61
C ILE A 56 -31.89 7.14 17.62
N ILE A 57 -32.90 6.25 17.64
CA ILE A 57 -32.68 4.79 17.64
C ILE A 57 -31.94 4.38 16.36
N GLY A 58 -32.35 4.86 15.20
CA GLY A 58 -31.68 4.60 13.93
C GLY A 58 -30.23 5.10 13.93
N GLY A 59 -30.00 6.29 14.49
CA GLY A 59 -28.66 6.85 14.66
C GLY A 59 -27.78 6.01 15.59
N VAL A 60 -28.33 5.54 16.71
CA VAL A 60 -27.59 4.67 17.64
C VAL A 60 -27.27 3.32 17.01
N ILE A 61 -28.24 2.68 16.31
CA ILE A 61 -27.99 1.42 15.60
C ILE A 61 -26.91 1.62 14.54
N TYR A 62 -26.98 2.69 13.76
CA TYR A 62 -25.98 3.03 12.75
C TYR A 62 -24.58 3.24 13.35
N LEU A 63 -24.48 3.94 14.50
CA LEU A 63 -23.21 4.12 15.21
C LEU A 63 -22.64 2.80 15.72
N ILE A 64 -23.51 1.93 16.25
CA ILE A 64 -23.10 0.59 16.70
C ILE A 64 -22.61 -0.24 15.51
N ASP A 65 -23.34 -0.22 14.38
CA ASP A 65 -22.98 -0.97 13.18
C ASP A 65 -21.62 -0.52 12.62
N ILE A 66 -21.37 0.78 12.52
CA ILE A 66 -20.05 1.31 12.09
C ILE A 66 -18.95 0.94 13.07
N THR A 67 -19.24 0.89 14.36
CA THR A 67 -18.23 0.56 15.38
C THR A 67 -17.89 -0.93 15.36
N VAL A 68 -18.88 -1.79 15.11
CA VAL A 68 -18.71 -3.25 15.05
C VAL A 68 -18.24 -3.72 13.66
N HIS A 69 -18.67 -3.02 12.61
CA HIS A 69 -18.33 -3.30 11.21
C HIS A 69 -17.84 -2.02 10.52
N PRO A 70 -16.60 -1.56 10.80
CA PRO A 70 -16.05 -0.32 10.22
C PRO A 70 -16.05 -0.33 8.68
N ASP A 71 -15.95 -1.52 8.07
CA ASP A 71 -16.06 -1.72 6.62
C ASP A 71 -17.35 -1.19 6.01
N SER A 72 -18.43 -1.11 6.77
CA SER A 72 -19.72 -0.58 6.33
C SER A 72 -19.80 0.94 6.40
N GLY A 73 -18.82 1.59 7.06
CA GLY A 73 -18.76 3.02 7.31
C GLY A 73 -17.96 3.83 6.30
N PRO A 74 -17.77 5.11 6.55
CA PRO A 74 -16.98 6.02 5.72
C PRO A 74 -15.55 5.53 5.48
N GLU A 75 -14.92 4.91 6.47
CA GLU A 75 -13.55 4.37 6.41
C GLU A 75 -13.47 3.22 5.41
N GLY A 76 -14.40 2.26 5.47
CA GLY A 76 -14.45 1.17 4.48
C GLY A 76 -14.72 1.67 3.05
N PHE A 77 -15.48 2.76 2.86
CA PHE A 77 -15.60 3.41 1.56
C PHE A 77 -14.28 4.05 1.11
N GLN A 78 -13.55 4.69 2.01
CA GLN A 78 -12.26 5.30 1.72
C GLN A 78 -11.23 4.23 1.32
N VAL A 79 -11.10 3.15 2.09
CA VAL A 79 -10.23 2.01 1.80
C VAL A 79 -10.51 1.44 0.40
N ARG A 80 -11.78 1.21 0.04
CA ARG A 80 -12.16 0.71 -1.29
C ARG A 80 -11.82 1.70 -2.40
N ARG A 81 -11.94 3.02 -2.18
CA ARG A 81 -11.54 4.04 -3.16
C ARG A 81 -10.02 4.05 -3.35
N VAL A 82 -9.24 3.98 -2.26
CA VAL A 82 -7.78 3.85 -2.32
C VAL A 82 -7.38 2.63 -3.14
N ALA A 83 -7.92 1.45 -2.81
CA ALA A 83 -7.64 0.21 -3.51
C ALA A 83 -8.01 0.28 -5.00
N SER A 84 -9.20 0.82 -5.32
CA SER A 84 -9.69 0.95 -6.69
C SER A 84 -8.85 1.93 -7.52
N THR A 85 -8.49 3.08 -6.94
CA THR A 85 -7.66 4.09 -7.62
C THR A 85 -6.27 3.56 -7.91
N ALA A 86 -5.64 2.92 -6.92
CA ALA A 86 -4.32 2.31 -7.06
C ALA A 86 -4.34 1.19 -8.10
N SER A 87 -5.28 0.26 -8.01
CA SER A 87 -5.44 -0.85 -8.95
C SER A 87 -5.66 -0.36 -10.38
N LYS A 88 -6.51 0.65 -10.58
CA LYS A 88 -6.76 1.26 -11.90
C LYS A 88 -5.50 1.91 -12.47
N HIS A 89 -4.73 2.64 -11.65
CA HIS A 89 -3.49 3.26 -12.10
C HIS A 89 -2.45 2.21 -12.47
N LEU A 90 -2.23 1.21 -11.62
CA LEU A 90 -1.31 0.10 -11.88
C LEU A 90 -1.69 -0.65 -13.17
N SER A 91 -2.95 -1.04 -13.32
CA SER A 91 -3.44 -1.77 -14.51
C SER A 91 -3.36 -0.97 -15.79
N SER A 92 -3.25 0.35 -15.72
CA SER A 92 -3.06 1.21 -16.91
C SER A 92 -1.61 1.27 -17.40
N SER A 93 -0.65 0.77 -16.60
CA SER A 93 0.76 0.75 -16.98
C SER A 93 1.06 -0.36 -17.98
N PRO A 94 1.83 -0.09 -19.05
CA PRO A 94 2.23 -1.11 -20.01
C PRO A 94 3.16 -2.17 -19.42
N ASP A 95 3.81 -1.89 -18.29
CA ASP A 95 4.74 -2.82 -17.63
C ASP A 95 4.04 -3.80 -16.69
N VAL A 96 2.74 -3.64 -16.45
CA VAL A 96 1.95 -4.50 -15.56
C VAL A 96 1.26 -5.60 -16.35
N ILE A 97 1.43 -6.85 -15.89
CA ILE A 97 0.71 -8.02 -16.42
C ILE A 97 -0.62 -8.19 -15.69
N SER A 98 -0.61 -8.07 -14.37
CA SER A 98 -1.81 -8.22 -13.55
C SER A 98 -1.70 -7.42 -12.25
N THR A 99 -2.87 -7.03 -11.75
CA THR A 99 -3.04 -6.38 -10.45
C THR A 99 -4.19 -7.06 -9.73
N LYS A 100 -3.99 -7.37 -8.46
CA LYS A 100 -5.01 -7.96 -7.59
C LYS A 100 -5.02 -7.22 -6.26
N THR A 101 -6.18 -6.75 -5.82
CA THR A 101 -6.37 -6.29 -4.45
C THR A 101 -6.49 -7.52 -3.56
N THR A 102 -5.58 -7.71 -2.64
CA THR A 102 -5.54 -8.83 -1.69
C THR A 102 -6.15 -8.45 -0.36
N GLU A 103 -6.10 -7.17 -0.03
CA GLU A 103 -6.70 -6.62 1.18
C GLU A 103 -7.25 -5.21 0.90
N ALA A 104 -8.43 -4.94 1.38
CA ALA A 104 -9.08 -3.63 1.38
C ALA A 104 -10.11 -3.62 2.51
N SER A 105 -9.64 -3.49 3.74
CA SER A 105 -10.44 -3.61 4.96
C SER A 105 -10.28 -2.40 5.86
N ALA A 106 -11.35 -2.06 6.55
CA ALA A 106 -11.35 -1.14 7.68
C ALA A 106 -11.87 -1.91 8.89
N ASP A 107 -11.04 -2.04 9.92
CA ASP A 107 -11.40 -2.72 11.16
C ASP A 107 -10.92 -1.93 12.39
N LEU A 108 -11.14 -2.50 13.58
CA LEU A 108 -10.71 -1.88 14.84
C LEU A 108 -9.17 -1.80 14.97
N GLY A 109 -8.43 -2.52 14.15
CA GLY A 109 -6.96 -2.52 14.11
C GLY A 109 -6.39 -1.48 13.15
N GLY A 110 -7.16 -1.02 12.18
CA GLY A 110 -6.72 -0.02 11.21
C GLY A 110 -7.44 -0.10 9.86
N ASN A 111 -6.96 0.71 8.95
CA ASN A 111 -7.44 0.78 7.57
C ASN A 111 -6.33 0.28 6.66
N ASP A 112 -6.51 -0.91 6.06
CA ASP A 112 -5.47 -1.60 5.33
C ASP A 112 -5.82 -1.79 3.86
N VAL A 113 -4.85 -1.45 3.00
CA VAL A 113 -4.91 -1.71 1.56
C VAL A 113 -3.64 -2.41 1.12
N ARG A 114 -3.81 -3.59 0.51
CA ARG A 114 -2.71 -4.33 -0.09
C ARG A 114 -3.05 -4.75 -1.51
N LEU A 115 -2.12 -4.49 -2.43
CA LEU A 115 -2.24 -4.89 -3.83
C LEU A 115 -1.05 -5.73 -4.25
N ASP A 116 -1.33 -6.88 -4.87
CA ASP A 116 -0.33 -7.70 -5.53
C ASP A 116 -0.25 -7.31 -7.00
N VAL A 117 0.96 -7.06 -7.47
CA VAL A 117 1.26 -6.61 -8.83
C VAL A 117 2.29 -7.52 -9.47
N ARG A 118 1.95 -8.10 -10.62
CA ARG A 118 2.90 -8.80 -11.46
C ARG A 118 3.37 -7.88 -12.58
N LEU A 119 4.66 -7.57 -12.62
CA LEU A 119 5.27 -6.82 -13.71
C LEU A 119 5.73 -7.76 -14.83
N LYS A 120 5.95 -7.19 -16.01
CA LYS A 120 6.64 -7.87 -17.11
C LYS A 120 8.07 -8.21 -16.71
N ASP A 121 8.53 -9.36 -17.17
CA ASP A 121 9.92 -9.77 -16.96
C ASP A 121 10.87 -8.74 -17.60
N ASN A 122 12.00 -8.54 -16.95
CA ASN A 122 13.01 -7.53 -17.28
C ASN A 122 12.56 -6.07 -17.15
N THR A 123 11.44 -5.79 -16.44
CA THR A 123 11.13 -4.42 -16.00
C THR A 123 12.32 -3.86 -15.22
N SER A 124 12.75 -2.66 -15.56
CA SER A 124 13.91 -2.05 -14.89
C SER A 124 13.57 -1.60 -13.47
N ALA A 125 14.58 -1.55 -12.60
CA ALA A 125 14.44 -1.01 -11.25
C ALA A 125 13.86 0.41 -11.24
N GLU A 126 14.24 1.22 -12.23
CA GLU A 126 13.72 2.58 -12.39
C GLU A 126 12.24 2.61 -12.76
N ALA A 127 11.83 1.77 -13.72
CA ALA A 127 10.43 1.68 -14.12
C ALA A 127 9.54 1.19 -12.97
N ALA A 128 9.98 0.15 -12.24
CA ALA A 128 9.27 -0.34 -11.06
C ALA A 128 9.16 0.73 -9.97
N ALA A 129 10.25 1.42 -9.64
CA ALA A 129 10.28 2.49 -8.65
C ALA A 129 9.35 3.65 -9.02
N ASN A 130 9.38 4.08 -10.29
CA ASN A 130 8.53 5.16 -10.78
C ASN A 130 7.05 4.78 -10.77
N LEU A 131 6.73 3.54 -11.15
CA LEU A 131 5.36 3.02 -11.13
C LEU A 131 4.78 3.04 -9.71
N ILE A 132 5.51 2.50 -8.73
CA ILE A 132 5.08 2.46 -7.33
C ILE A 132 4.89 3.88 -6.79
N ALA A 133 5.90 4.74 -6.96
CA ALA A 133 5.85 6.13 -6.47
C ALA A 133 4.72 6.95 -7.11
N SER A 134 4.49 6.80 -8.43
CA SER A 134 3.40 7.50 -9.12
C SER A 134 2.03 6.97 -8.72
N THR A 135 1.92 5.66 -8.45
CA THR A 135 0.68 5.05 -7.95
C THR A 135 0.33 5.62 -6.58
N ARG A 136 1.29 5.63 -5.66
CA ARG A 136 1.14 6.27 -4.35
C ARG A 136 0.70 7.73 -4.49
N GLN A 137 1.42 8.51 -5.27
CA GLN A 137 1.13 9.93 -5.45
C GLN A 137 -0.29 10.15 -5.96
N LYS A 138 -0.68 9.44 -7.02
CA LYS A 138 -2.01 9.60 -7.63
C LYS A 138 -3.14 9.15 -6.70
N THR A 139 -2.92 8.08 -5.95
CA THR A 139 -3.91 7.54 -5.01
C THR A 139 -4.15 8.49 -3.86
N LEU A 140 -3.08 8.95 -3.20
CA LEU A 140 -3.19 9.84 -2.05
C LEU A 140 -3.53 11.31 -2.42
N GLN A 141 -3.37 11.70 -3.69
CA GLN A 141 -3.96 12.97 -4.16
C GLN A 141 -5.48 12.93 -4.22
N GLN A 142 -6.08 11.76 -4.46
CA GLN A 142 -7.54 11.61 -4.48
C GLN A 142 -8.13 11.34 -3.09
N GLU A 143 -7.33 10.76 -2.19
CA GLU A 143 -7.71 10.44 -0.81
C GLU A 143 -6.65 11.01 0.16
N PRO A 144 -6.57 12.35 0.30
CA PRO A 144 -5.49 13.00 1.07
C PRO A 144 -5.55 12.70 2.56
N ASP A 145 -6.75 12.39 3.07
CA ASP A 145 -6.99 12.10 4.49
C ASP A 145 -6.80 10.61 4.84
N TYR A 146 -6.35 9.78 3.87
CA TYR A 146 -6.08 8.38 4.13
C TYR A 146 -4.81 8.22 4.97
N SER A 147 -4.96 7.68 6.17
CA SER A 147 -3.88 7.45 7.15
C SER A 147 -3.63 5.97 7.44
N GLY A 148 -4.36 5.07 6.78
CA GLY A 148 -4.22 3.62 6.94
C GLY A 148 -2.96 3.06 6.27
N GLU A 149 -2.69 1.77 6.47
CA GLU A 149 -1.61 1.08 5.80
C GLU A 149 -1.91 0.93 4.30
N PHE A 150 -0.94 1.22 3.45
CA PHE A 150 -1.05 1.04 2.01
C PHE A 150 0.22 0.37 1.49
N ILE A 151 0.12 -0.91 1.12
CA ILE A 151 1.22 -1.72 0.64
C ILE A 151 1.00 -2.12 -0.82
N ILE A 152 2.05 -2.01 -1.62
CA ILE A 152 2.12 -2.56 -2.97
C ILE A 152 3.18 -3.66 -3.00
N SER A 153 2.74 -4.91 -3.18
CA SER A 153 3.60 -6.08 -3.36
C SER A 153 3.85 -6.30 -4.84
N VAL A 154 5.11 -6.22 -5.27
CA VAL A 154 5.48 -6.28 -6.68
C VAL A 154 6.39 -7.46 -6.95
N SER A 155 6.07 -8.26 -7.99
CA SER A 155 6.86 -9.42 -8.37
C SER A 155 7.15 -9.45 -9.87
N TRP A 156 8.38 -9.86 -10.24
CA TRP A 156 8.80 -10.10 -11.65
C TRP A 156 10.14 -10.84 -11.70
N ASN A 157 10.60 -11.19 -12.90
CA ASN A 157 11.96 -11.71 -13.09
C ASN A 157 12.77 -10.70 -13.87
N ALA A 158 14.02 -10.47 -13.48
CA ALA A 158 14.94 -9.61 -14.23
C ALA A 158 16.38 -10.12 -14.10
N LYS A 159 17.11 -10.15 -15.21
CA LYS A 159 18.53 -10.56 -15.27
C LYS A 159 18.82 -11.90 -14.58
N GLY A 160 17.88 -12.86 -14.64
CA GLY A 160 18.01 -14.16 -14.00
C GLY A 160 17.62 -14.19 -12.50
N SER A 161 17.26 -13.06 -11.90
CA SER A 161 16.76 -12.96 -10.54
C SER A 161 15.24 -13.02 -10.50
N SER A 162 14.67 -13.78 -9.57
CA SER A 162 13.26 -13.69 -9.19
C SER A 162 13.10 -12.65 -8.07
N ILE A 163 12.28 -11.65 -8.31
CA ILE A 163 12.16 -10.47 -7.45
C ILE A 163 10.76 -10.44 -6.83
N ASN A 164 10.70 -10.18 -5.54
CA ASN A 164 9.47 -9.89 -4.81
C ASN A 164 9.75 -8.78 -3.80
N ILE A 165 9.06 -7.66 -3.90
CA ILE A 165 9.21 -6.53 -3.00
C ILE A 165 7.86 -6.04 -2.50
N ASP A 166 7.76 -5.82 -1.21
CA ASP A 166 6.65 -5.15 -0.56
C ASP A 166 7.05 -3.70 -0.25
N VAL A 167 6.25 -2.76 -0.68
CA VAL A 167 6.54 -1.33 -0.51
C VAL A 167 5.41 -0.67 0.25
N SER A 168 5.73 -0.17 1.44
CA SER A 168 4.83 0.70 2.19
C SER A 168 4.73 2.07 1.51
N CYS A 169 3.50 2.45 1.17
CA CYS A 169 3.19 3.70 0.52
C CYS A 169 2.92 4.85 1.50
N GLN A 170 3.28 4.71 2.77
CA GLN A 170 3.19 5.80 3.76
C GLN A 170 4.28 6.87 3.56
N ARG A 171 5.37 6.51 2.90
CA ARG A 171 6.52 7.39 2.64
C ARG A 171 6.27 8.30 1.44
N ASP A 172 7.05 9.36 1.31
CA ASP A 172 6.96 10.24 0.16
C ASP A 172 7.45 9.57 -1.14
N PRO A 173 7.01 10.04 -2.33
CA PRO A 173 7.34 9.39 -3.59
C PRO A 173 8.85 9.33 -3.91
N GLU A 174 9.64 10.33 -3.50
CA GLU A 174 11.08 10.35 -3.78
C GLU A 174 11.83 9.37 -2.87
N ALA A 175 11.41 9.26 -1.59
CA ALA A 175 11.94 8.24 -0.70
C ALA A 175 11.65 6.84 -1.25
N ILE A 176 10.42 6.58 -1.68
CA ILE A 176 10.04 5.30 -2.32
C ILE A 176 10.93 5.01 -3.53
N ARG A 177 11.12 5.96 -4.46
CA ARG A 177 11.99 5.76 -5.62
C ARG A 177 13.42 5.40 -5.23
N THR A 178 13.96 6.11 -4.26
CA THR A 178 15.34 5.90 -3.80
C THR A 178 15.50 4.53 -3.16
N ASP A 179 14.57 4.16 -2.28
CA ASP A 179 14.66 2.92 -1.52
C ASP A 179 14.40 1.69 -2.39
N VAL A 180 13.43 1.75 -3.31
CA VAL A 180 13.21 0.67 -4.29
C VAL A 180 14.44 0.47 -5.18
N LYS A 181 15.04 1.54 -5.71
CA LYS A 181 16.27 1.44 -6.51
C LYS A 181 17.43 0.85 -5.71
N ARG A 182 17.62 1.28 -4.46
CA ARG A 182 18.64 0.75 -3.56
C ARG A 182 18.42 -0.73 -3.28
N ALA A 183 17.18 -1.09 -2.93
CA ALA A 183 16.82 -2.46 -2.63
C ALA A 183 17.08 -3.40 -3.83
N LEU A 184 16.88 -2.95 -5.04
CA LEU A 184 17.07 -3.74 -6.27
C LEU A 184 18.53 -3.82 -6.76
N THR A 185 19.49 -3.28 -6.03
CA THR A 185 20.92 -3.35 -6.38
C THR A 185 21.41 -4.80 -6.61
N PRO A 186 20.98 -5.83 -5.80
CA PRO A 186 21.43 -7.20 -5.98
C PRO A 186 20.89 -7.92 -7.22
N VAL A 187 19.95 -7.31 -7.95
CA VAL A 187 19.34 -7.93 -9.13
C VAL A 187 20.38 -8.17 -10.23
N GLY A 188 20.49 -9.43 -10.66
CA GLY A 188 21.49 -9.90 -11.61
C GLY A 188 22.66 -10.66 -10.97
N GLU A 189 22.87 -10.55 -9.66
CA GLU A 189 23.72 -11.47 -8.88
C GLU A 189 22.87 -12.45 -8.05
N ALA A 190 21.78 -11.97 -7.44
CA ALA A 190 20.88 -12.79 -6.67
C ALA A 190 20.03 -13.72 -7.56
N LYS A 191 19.82 -14.96 -7.11
CA LYS A 191 18.90 -15.91 -7.72
C LYS A 191 17.46 -15.59 -7.33
N THR A 192 17.23 -15.34 -6.04
CA THR A 192 15.96 -14.87 -5.50
C THR A 192 16.18 -13.68 -4.58
N PHE A 193 15.24 -12.76 -4.63
CA PHE A 193 15.31 -11.55 -3.84
C PHE A 193 13.91 -11.22 -3.30
N THR A 194 13.81 -11.08 -1.99
CA THR A 194 12.60 -10.61 -1.31
C THR A 194 12.98 -9.47 -0.39
N SER A 195 12.25 -8.37 -0.44
CA SER A 195 12.47 -7.22 0.44
C SER A 195 11.14 -6.59 0.83
N SER A 196 11.05 -6.16 2.07
CA SER A 196 10.01 -5.23 2.51
C SER A 196 10.65 -3.85 2.64
N ILE A 197 10.09 -2.87 1.94
CA ILE A 197 10.51 -1.48 2.02
C ILE A 197 9.58 -0.79 2.99
N ASP A 198 9.68 -1.21 4.22
CA ASP A 198 9.16 -0.57 5.40
C ASP A 198 10.32 -0.39 6.41
N ASP A 199 10.06 0.27 7.51
CA ASP A 199 11.08 0.54 8.52
C ASP A 199 11.47 -0.70 9.34
N TYR A 200 10.91 -1.91 9.05
CA TYR A 200 10.98 -3.06 9.95
C TYR A 200 11.66 -4.30 9.39
N GLN A 201 11.71 -4.51 8.06
CA GLN A 201 12.27 -5.73 7.48
C GLN A 201 13.29 -5.46 6.40
N GLY A 202 14.50 -5.94 6.61
CA GLY A 202 15.55 -5.92 5.60
C GLY A 202 15.39 -7.03 4.56
N PRO A 203 16.23 -7.01 3.51
CA PRO A 203 16.13 -7.96 2.42
C PRO A 203 16.50 -9.38 2.82
N THR A 204 15.77 -10.35 2.26
CA THR A 204 16.18 -11.76 2.19
C THR A 204 16.69 -12.03 0.79
N ILE A 205 17.95 -12.43 0.65
CA ILE A 205 18.62 -12.60 -0.64
C ILE A 205 19.28 -13.97 -0.69
N ASP A 206 18.93 -14.77 -1.69
CA ASP A 206 19.61 -16.01 -2.01
C ASP A 206 20.36 -15.84 -3.33
N TYR A 207 21.68 -15.96 -3.27
CA TYR A 207 22.53 -15.91 -4.44
C TYR A 207 22.69 -17.28 -5.13
N GLY A 208 22.21 -18.35 -4.46
CA GLY A 208 22.38 -19.72 -4.93
C GLY A 208 23.82 -20.20 -4.91
N GLU A 209 24.18 -21.06 -5.86
CA GLU A 209 25.56 -21.52 -6.02
C GLU A 209 26.37 -20.50 -6.82
N VAL A 210 27.48 -20.03 -6.24
CA VAL A 210 28.33 -18.99 -6.82
C VAL A 210 29.78 -19.46 -6.91
N THR A 211 30.52 -18.95 -7.91
CA THR A 211 31.94 -19.25 -8.12
C THR A 211 32.86 -18.19 -7.47
N LYS A 212 32.31 -17.06 -7.10
CA LYS A 212 32.99 -15.97 -6.40
C LYS A 212 32.03 -15.31 -5.40
N THR A 213 32.55 -14.71 -4.36
CA THR A 213 31.77 -13.96 -3.39
C THR A 213 30.95 -12.86 -4.09
N PRO A 214 29.62 -12.78 -3.86
CA PRO A 214 28.78 -11.75 -4.49
C PRO A 214 29.26 -10.34 -4.16
N THR A 215 29.31 -9.46 -5.15
CA THR A 215 29.80 -8.08 -4.98
C THR A 215 28.73 -7.19 -4.33
N THR A 216 27.47 -7.57 -4.46
CA THR A 216 26.30 -6.86 -3.93
C THR A 216 25.81 -7.42 -2.59
N LEU A 217 26.65 -8.18 -1.87
CA LEU A 217 26.35 -8.56 -0.48
C LEU A 217 25.96 -7.28 0.29
N PRO A 218 24.73 -7.19 0.81
CA PRO A 218 24.27 -5.99 1.49
C PRO A 218 25.19 -5.65 2.65
N GLN A 219 25.42 -4.36 2.84
CA GLN A 219 26.19 -3.86 3.97
C GLN A 219 25.55 -4.30 5.30
N PRO A 220 26.35 -4.52 6.34
CA PRO A 220 25.84 -4.75 7.71
C PRO A 220 24.97 -3.57 8.15
N GLY A 221 24.11 -3.79 9.14
CA GLY A 221 23.30 -2.75 9.75
C GLY A 221 21.90 -2.59 9.20
N VAL A 222 21.46 -3.47 8.28
CA VAL A 222 20.04 -3.55 7.89
C VAL A 222 19.36 -4.56 8.80
N LYS A 223 18.42 -4.07 9.61
CA LYS A 223 17.62 -4.87 10.54
C LYS A 223 16.87 -5.99 9.83
N ASN A 224 16.79 -7.16 10.47
CA ASN A 224 16.05 -8.32 9.96
C ASN A 224 16.43 -8.73 8.52
N SER A 225 17.69 -8.63 8.14
CA SER A 225 18.18 -9.07 6.84
C SER A 225 18.75 -10.49 6.90
N SER A 226 18.58 -11.24 5.80
CA SER A 226 19.15 -12.56 5.60
C SER A 226 19.76 -12.69 4.22
N LYS A 227 20.93 -13.32 4.12
CA LYS A 227 21.65 -13.55 2.87
C LYS A 227 22.20 -14.96 2.88
N THR A 228 22.01 -15.67 1.78
CA THR A 228 22.55 -17.03 1.64
C THR A 228 23.26 -17.20 0.30
N PHE A 229 24.30 -17.99 0.29
CA PHE A 229 24.93 -18.49 -0.93
C PHE A 229 25.69 -19.80 -0.66
N THR A 230 25.95 -20.56 -1.69
CA THR A 230 26.81 -21.74 -1.65
C THR A 230 28.02 -21.50 -2.53
N MET A 231 29.22 -21.77 -2.01
CA MET A 231 30.49 -21.60 -2.76
C MET A 231 31.45 -22.70 -2.36
N ASN A 232 32.01 -23.41 -3.34
CA ASN A 232 32.98 -24.50 -3.13
C ASN A 232 32.51 -25.56 -2.12
N GLY A 233 31.20 -25.93 -2.13
CA GLY A 233 30.61 -26.90 -1.22
C GLY A 233 30.27 -26.35 0.19
N TRP A 234 30.54 -25.09 0.45
CA TRP A 234 30.21 -24.42 1.70
C TRP A 234 28.93 -23.60 1.58
N HIS A 235 28.01 -23.84 2.50
CA HIS A 235 26.80 -23.03 2.62
C HIS A 235 27.05 -21.87 3.57
N VAL A 236 26.76 -20.66 3.13
CA VAL A 236 26.95 -19.42 3.91
C VAL A 236 25.60 -18.78 4.18
N THR A 237 25.34 -18.48 5.44
CA THR A 237 24.17 -17.71 5.87
C THR A 237 24.65 -16.51 6.69
N SER A 238 24.18 -15.32 6.35
CA SER A 238 24.42 -14.10 7.11
C SER A 238 23.09 -13.48 7.49
N THR A 239 22.84 -13.31 8.80
CA THR A 239 21.62 -12.71 9.33
C THR A 239 21.94 -11.51 10.21
N SER A 240 21.08 -10.50 10.19
CA SER A 240 21.14 -9.37 11.09
C SER A 240 19.73 -9.08 11.63
N ASN A 241 19.57 -9.09 12.93
CA ASN A 241 18.31 -8.82 13.62
C ASN A 241 18.33 -7.48 14.36
N THR A 242 19.43 -6.74 14.27
CA THR A 242 19.64 -5.49 14.98
C THR A 242 20.14 -4.39 14.04
N ASP A 243 19.96 -3.14 14.43
CA ASP A 243 20.51 -1.96 13.74
C ASP A 243 22.03 -1.81 13.99
N GLY A 244 22.67 -2.80 14.65
CA GLY A 244 24.08 -2.78 14.95
C GLY A 244 24.96 -2.77 13.71
N GLN A 245 26.00 -1.95 13.72
CA GLN A 245 27.00 -1.95 12.66
C GLN A 245 27.98 -3.11 12.90
N PHE A 246 27.73 -4.24 12.26
CA PHE A 246 28.68 -5.33 12.21
C PHE A 246 29.48 -5.24 10.93
N SER A 247 30.80 -5.36 11.01
CA SER A 247 31.63 -5.48 9.80
C SER A 247 31.39 -6.82 9.15
N ASN A 248 31.17 -6.86 7.84
CA ASN A 248 31.19 -8.11 7.12
C ASN A 248 32.60 -8.69 7.21
N PRO A 249 32.75 -9.99 7.53
CA PRO A 249 34.06 -10.63 7.43
C PRO A 249 34.54 -10.58 5.98
N PRO A 250 35.83 -10.68 5.73
CA PRO A 250 36.37 -10.81 4.39
C PRO A 250 35.98 -12.18 3.81
N PHE A 251 34.75 -12.31 3.33
CA PHE A 251 34.16 -13.57 2.87
C PHE A 251 35.07 -14.31 1.87
N ALA A 252 35.74 -13.62 0.96
CA ALA A 252 36.64 -14.27 0.00
C ALA A 252 37.79 -15.03 0.70
N GLN A 253 38.36 -14.44 1.74
CA GLN A 253 39.43 -15.07 2.51
C GLN A 253 38.89 -16.20 3.39
N LEU A 254 37.76 -15.98 4.04
CA LEU A 254 37.06 -16.98 4.85
C LEU A 254 36.71 -18.22 4.02
N MET A 255 36.14 -18.02 2.83
CA MET A 255 35.80 -19.11 1.92
C MET A 255 37.01 -19.87 1.41
N THR A 256 38.11 -19.18 1.16
CA THR A 256 39.37 -19.83 0.74
C THR A 256 39.90 -20.70 1.87
N ALA A 257 39.98 -20.20 3.11
CA ALA A 257 40.40 -20.96 4.27
C ALA A 257 39.50 -22.15 4.58
N ALA A 258 38.17 -21.96 4.50
CA ALA A 258 37.21 -23.02 4.72
C ALA A 258 37.36 -24.15 3.69
N ALA A 259 37.51 -23.83 2.41
CA ALA A 259 37.68 -24.82 1.33
C ALA A 259 39.00 -25.57 1.43
N GLN A 260 40.05 -24.99 2.03
CA GLN A 260 41.32 -25.68 2.32
C GLN A 260 41.19 -26.66 3.48
N ALA A 261 40.37 -26.32 4.46
CA ALA A 261 40.18 -27.11 5.66
C ALA A 261 39.21 -28.28 5.51
N SER A 262 38.17 -28.13 4.68
CA SER A 262 37.18 -29.17 4.44
C SER A 262 36.50 -28.98 3.09
N PRO A 263 36.09 -30.07 2.36
CA PRO A 263 35.39 -29.96 1.11
C PRO A 263 33.96 -29.43 1.25
N THR A 264 33.35 -29.51 2.44
CA THR A 264 31.98 -29.07 2.68
C THR A 264 31.79 -28.58 4.11
N GLY A 265 30.87 -27.65 4.33
CA GLY A 265 30.53 -27.15 5.66
C GLY A 265 29.49 -26.03 5.60
N THR A 266 29.23 -25.47 6.78
CA THR A 266 28.32 -24.33 6.92
C THR A 266 29.01 -23.20 7.68
N ILE A 267 28.84 -21.98 7.18
CA ILE A 267 29.28 -20.74 7.82
C ILE A 267 28.03 -19.94 8.13
N GLU A 268 27.82 -19.65 9.40
CA GLU A 268 26.72 -18.80 9.87
C GLU A 268 27.30 -17.55 10.53
N LEU A 269 26.89 -16.39 10.02
CA LEU A 269 27.17 -15.11 10.61
C LEU A 269 25.87 -14.52 11.13
N SER A 270 25.71 -14.43 12.43
CA SER A 270 24.53 -13.87 13.07
C SER A 270 24.91 -12.71 13.98
N ASN A 271 24.43 -11.50 13.66
CA ASN A 271 24.73 -10.28 14.42
C ASN A 271 26.24 -10.09 14.73
N GLY A 272 27.10 -10.40 13.76
CA GLY A 272 28.54 -10.33 13.91
C GLY A 272 29.20 -11.54 14.57
N ALA A 273 28.43 -12.47 15.13
CA ALA A 273 28.94 -13.73 15.65
C ALA A 273 29.14 -14.76 14.54
N LEU A 274 30.33 -15.31 14.42
CA LEU A 274 30.69 -16.31 13.41
C LEU A 274 30.62 -17.73 14.01
N SER A 275 29.88 -18.61 13.36
CA SER A 275 29.84 -20.04 13.63
C SER A 275 30.26 -20.82 12.37
N VAL A 276 31.13 -21.78 12.53
CA VAL A 276 31.61 -22.65 11.44
C VAL A 276 31.43 -24.10 11.86
N THR A 277 30.77 -24.88 11.02
CA THR A 277 30.52 -26.31 11.19
C THR A 277 31.04 -27.08 9.98
N GLY A 278 31.39 -28.35 10.17
CA GLY A 278 31.99 -29.18 9.10
C GLY A 278 33.51 -29.30 9.15
N LEU A 279 34.17 -28.60 10.08
CA LEU A 279 35.61 -28.71 10.31
C LEU A 279 35.93 -29.77 11.36
N ALA A 280 37.07 -30.44 11.23
CA ALA A 280 37.64 -31.24 12.31
C ALA A 280 37.97 -30.34 13.54
N THR A 281 37.94 -30.94 14.74
CA THR A 281 37.97 -30.16 16.00
C THR A 281 39.22 -29.30 16.14
N ASP A 282 40.35 -29.70 15.53
CA ASP A 282 41.62 -28.98 15.60
C ASP A 282 41.74 -27.80 14.62
N GLU A 283 40.91 -27.76 13.61
CA GLU A 283 40.94 -26.73 12.53
C GLU A 283 40.05 -25.54 12.81
N ARG A 284 39.10 -25.64 13.76
CA ARG A 284 38.17 -24.55 14.14
C ARG A 284 38.88 -23.30 14.67
N LYS A 285 40.09 -23.46 15.28
CA LYS A 285 40.82 -22.36 15.89
C LYS A 285 41.43 -21.37 14.89
N GLY A 286 41.62 -21.79 13.63
CA GLY A 286 42.22 -20.94 12.59
C GLY A 286 41.22 -20.03 11.85
N LEU A 287 39.91 -20.16 12.10
CA LEU A 287 38.85 -19.42 11.36
C LEU A 287 38.18 -18.31 12.19
N THR A 288 38.59 -18.10 13.44
CA THR A 288 38.13 -16.96 14.24
C THR A 288 38.86 -15.70 13.77
N PRO A 289 38.13 -14.65 13.29
CA PRO A 289 38.77 -13.36 13.01
C PRO A 289 39.27 -12.74 14.33
N GLU A 290 40.50 -12.21 14.34
CA GLU A 290 41.01 -11.34 15.39
C GLU A 290 40.28 -9.98 15.42
#